data_f9ffc5596f61d77eaba014081d35f429
#
_entry.id   f9ffc5596f61d77eaba014081d35f429
#
_cell.length_a   1.000
_cell.length_b   1.000
_cell.length_c   1.000
_cell.angle_alpha   90.00
_cell.angle_beta   90.00
_cell.angle_gamma   90.00
#
_symmetry.space_group_name_H-M   'P 1'
#
loop_
_entity.id
_entity.type
_entity.pdbx_description
1 polymer ?
#
loop_
_entity_poly.entity_id
_entity_poly.type
_entity_poly.pdbx_seq_one_letter_code
_entity_poly.pdbx_strand_id
1 'polypeptide(L)'
;MRFFPLILLTFIFSCKNTNHPPMKDTKNKQFDWQGHRGARGLLPENTIPAFLKALEYPVTTLELDVAISKDRKVIVTHEPWFNHHISSHPDGTPVTEEEEMNFLIYNMTYEEIKKFDVGSRGNPKFPTQQPLKTFKPSLVDMVKAVDDYCEKHHRAKPNFDIEVKSQPDYYGKKTPPPAEYVQLVLQAVAQTGIQNRCNLQAFDLNILEEIHRQAPSITVAYLIENTDSPDENLEKISFKPQIYSPYFLLLNKVVIDGLHAKNIKVIPWTVNEKEQMKYMIEIGVDGIITDFPNRI
;
A
#
# COMPACT_ATOMS: atom_id res chain seq x y z
N MET A 1 -25.43 84.18 -36.25
CA MET A 1 -25.69 82.82 -35.81
C MET A 1 -24.46 81.99 -36.16
N ARG A 2 -23.62 81.65 -35.11
CA ARG A 2 -22.43 80.85 -35.31
C ARG A 2 -22.72 79.40 -34.73
N PHE A 3 -22.70 78.39 -35.60
CA PHE A 3 -22.80 77.01 -35.20
C PHE A 3 -21.41 76.46 -34.77
N PHE A 4 -21.35 75.94 -33.54
CA PHE A 4 -20.19 75.16 -33.05
C PHE A 4 -20.51 73.68 -33.31
N PRO A 5 -19.61 72.88 -33.86
CA PRO A 5 -19.81 71.42 -33.93
C PRO A 5 -19.31 70.81 -32.62
N LEU A 6 -20.20 69.96 -32.07
CA LEU A 6 -19.92 69.14 -30.88
C LEU A 6 -19.08 67.89 -31.33
N ILE A 7 -17.81 67.81 -30.88
CA ILE A 7 -16.97 66.64 -31.10
C ILE A 7 -17.27 65.61 -30.04
N LEU A 8 -17.84 64.49 -30.43
CA LEU A 8 -18.13 63.31 -29.62
C LEU A 8 -16.86 62.46 -29.49
N LEU A 9 -16.15 62.47 -28.33
CA LEU A 9 -15.02 61.61 -28.07
C LEU A 9 -15.51 60.21 -27.64
N THR A 10 -15.44 59.22 -28.50
CA THR A 10 -15.69 57.81 -28.18
C THR A 10 -14.46 57.18 -27.52
N PHE A 11 -14.54 56.90 -26.20
CA PHE A 11 -13.55 56.09 -25.51
C PHE A 11 -13.77 54.62 -25.84
N ILE A 12 -12.83 54.02 -26.57
CA ILE A 12 -12.76 52.56 -26.81
C ILE A 12 -12.08 51.93 -25.61
N PHE A 13 -12.85 51.28 -24.70
CA PHE A 13 -12.33 50.42 -23.68
C PHE A 13 -11.83 49.10 -24.30
N SER A 14 -10.53 48.96 -24.45
CA SER A 14 -9.90 47.67 -24.81
C SER A 14 -9.88 46.75 -23.60
N CYS A 15 -10.83 45.82 -23.55
CA CYS A 15 -10.77 44.71 -22.59
C CYS A 15 -9.64 43.78 -23.01
N LYS A 16 -8.51 43.82 -22.28
CA LYS A 16 -7.49 42.74 -22.33
C LYS A 16 -8.11 41.48 -21.74
N ASN A 17 -8.46 40.53 -22.59
CA ASN A 17 -8.77 39.17 -22.19
C ASN A 17 -7.50 38.52 -21.63
N THR A 18 -7.36 38.48 -20.32
CA THR A 18 -6.37 37.63 -19.64
C THR A 18 -6.90 36.21 -19.69
N ASN A 19 -6.46 35.44 -20.68
CA ASN A 19 -6.64 34.00 -20.70
C ASN A 19 -5.82 33.40 -19.53
N HIS A 20 -6.43 33.29 -18.36
CA HIS A 20 -5.96 32.38 -17.33
C HIS A 20 -6.27 30.96 -17.81
N PRO A 21 -5.28 30.05 -17.83
CA PRO A 21 -5.58 28.65 -18.12
C PRO A 21 -6.62 28.17 -17.07
N PRO A 22 -7.58 27.34 -17.48
CA PRO A 22 -8.56 26.84 -16.53
C PRO A 22 -7.84 26.14 -15.38
N MET A 23 -8.13 26.55 -14.13
CA MET A 23 -7.73 25.81 -12.96
C MET A 23 -8.20 24.38 -13.13
N LYS A 24 -7.25 23.44 -13.17
CA LYS A 24 -7.58 22.00 -13.13
C LYS A 24 -8.48 21.77 -11.93
N ASP A 25 -9.64 21.19 -12.20
CA ASP A 25 -10.65 20.88 -11.19
C ASP A 25 -10.06 19.88 -10.18
N THR A 26 -9.56 20.37 -9.04
CA THR A 26 -8.95 19.56 -7.97
C THR A 26 -10.02 18.98 -7.04
N LYS A 27 -11.30 19.12 -7.35
CA LYS A 27 -12.42 18.86 -6.43
C LYS A 27 -12.87 17.40 -6.34
N ASN A 28 -12.18 16.41 -6.99
CA ASN A 28 -12.61 15.00 -6.92
C ASN A 28 -11.46 14.01 -6.82
N LYS A 29 -10.37 14.33 -6.12
CA LYS A 29 -9.35 13.34 -5.82
C LYS A 29 -9.81 12.55 -4.59
N GLN A 30 -10.27 11.32 -4.81
CA GLN A 30 -10.67 10.45 -3.70
C GLN A 30 -9.46 10.18 -2.81
N PHE A 31 -9.58 10.44 -1.51
CA PHE A 31 -8.56 10.14 -0.50
C PHE A 31 -8.40 8.63 -0.38
N ASP A 32 -7.15 8.13 -0.35
CA ASP A 32 -6.87 6.71 -0.31
C ASP A 32 -6.73 6.20 1.13
N TRP A 33 -7.79 5.60 1.64
CA TRP A 33 -7.80 4.94 2.93
C TRP A 33 -7.37 3.49 2.79
N GLN A 34 -6.20 3.16 3.35
CA GLN A 34 -5.63 1.82 3.22
C GLN A 34 -5.67 1.06 4.54
N GLY A 35 -6.25 -0.15 4.51
CA GLY A 35 -6.24 -1.07 5.64
C GLY A 35 -4.94 -1.87 5.67
N HIS A 36 -4.04 -1.55 6.61
CA HIS A 36 -2.72 -2.15 6.80
C HIS A 36 -2.83 -3.63 7.15
N ARG A 37 -2.33 -4.51 6.27
CA ARG A 37 -2.47 -5.97 6.38
C ARG A 37 -3.92 -6.40 6.63
N GLY A 38 -4.86 -5.68 5.99
CA GLY A 38 -6.29 -5.72 6.26
C GLY A 38 -6.70 -4.80 7.41
N ALA A 39 -7.21 -5.35 8.50
CA ALA A 39 -7.54 -4.63 9.73
C ALA A 39 -6.69 -5.17 10.90
N ARG A 40 -5.37 -5.01 10.82
CA ARG A 40 -4.39 -5.63 11.72
C ARG A 40 -4.65 -5.35 13.21
N GLY A 41 -5.13 -4.16 13.53
CA GLY A 41 -5.48 -3.81 14.91
C GLY A 41 -6.72 -4.51 15.47
N LEU A 42 -7.51 -5.16 14.60
CA LEU A 42 -8.80 -5.77 14.94
C LEU A 42 -8.82 -7.30 14.78
N LEU A 43 -8.14 -7.83 13.76
CA LEU A 43 -8.06 -9.26 13.43
C LEU A 43 -6.64 -9.64 12.99
N PRO A 44 -6.28 -10.95 13.00
CA PRO A 44 -4.95 -11.42 12.63
C PRO A 44 -4.50 -10.92 11.25
N GLU A 45 -3.34 -10.26 11.22
CA GLU A 45 -2.78 -9.58 10.06
C GLU A 45 -2.56 -10.49 8.84
N ASN A 46 -2.67 -9.95 7.63
CA ASN A 46 -2.41 -10.66 6.38
C ASN A 46 -3.22 -11.95 6.21
N THR A 47 -4.44 -11.95 6.70
CA THR A 47 -5.38 -13.09 6.63
C THR A 47 -6.70 -12.69 5.97
N ILE A 48 -7.38 -13.63 5.35
CA ILE A 48 -8.68 -13.36 4.72
C ILE A 48 -9.65 -12.68 5.70
N PRO A 49 -9.82 -13.15 6.96
CA PRO A 49 -10.69 -12.47 7.92
C PRO A 49 -10.34 -10.99 8.15
N ALA A 50 -9.04 -10.65 8.24
CA ALA A 50 -8.62 -9.27 8.44
C ALA A 50 -8.94 -8.37 7.22
N PHE A 51 -8.78 -8.89 6.01
CA PHE A 51 -9.15 -8.15 4.79
C PHE A 51 -10.66 -7.94 4.69
N LEU A 52 -11.45 -8.97 4.95
CA LEU A 52 -12.90 -8.83 4.96
C LEU A 52 -13.38 -7.88 6.05
N LYS A 53 -12.72 -7.89 7.22
CA LYS A 53 -13.00 -6.95 8.32
C LYS A 53 -12.70 -5.50 7.92
N ALA A 54 -11.60 -5.26 7.22
CA ALA A 54 -11.29 -3.92 6.73
C ALA A 54 -12.39 -3.37 5.82
N LEU A 55 -13.01 -4.24 5.00
CA LEU A 55 -14.10 -3.87 4.11
C LEU A 55 -15.41 -3.48 4.82
N GLU A 56 -15.56 -3.70 6.09
CA GLU A 56 -16.70 -3.16 6.87
C GLU A 56 -16.60 -1.65 7.09
N TYR A 57 -15.44 -1.05 6.81
CA TYR A 57 -15.11 0.36 6.98
C TYR A 57 -14.87 1.05 5.62
N PRO A 58 -14.75 2.38 5.54
CA PRO A 58 -14.65 3.09 4.26
C PRO A 58 -13.26 3.01 3.61
N VAL A 59 -12.56 1.89 3.74
CA VAL A 59 -11.27 1.69 3.04
C VAL A 59 -11.47 1.62 1.53
N THR A 60 -10.55 2.19 0.79
CA THR A 60 -10.48 2.19 -0.66
C THR A 60 -9.45 1.20 -1.18
N THR A 61 -8.46 0.87 -0.36
CA THR A 61 -7.34 -0.01 -0.69
C THR A 61 -7.08 -0.97 0.47
N LEU A 62 -6.76 -2.21 0.14
CA LEU A 62 -6.23 -3.20 1.08
C LEU A 62 -4.71 -3.26 0.89
N GLU A 63 -3.99 -2.91 1.92
CA GLU A 63 -2.54 -3.06 1.94
C GLU A 63 -2.18 -4.45 2.48
N LEU A 64 -1.15 -5.07 1.90
CA LEU A 64 -0.69 -6.42 2.22
C LEU A 64 0.76 -6.64 1.85
N ASP A 65 1.38 -7.61 2.51
CA ASP A 65 2.74 -8.03 2.22
C ASP A 65 2.76 -9.43 1.57
N VAL A 66 3.76 -9.72 0.75
CA VAL A 66 3.89 -11.03 0.14
C VAL A 66 5.29 -11.64 0.29
N ALA A 67 5.34 -12.98 0.29
CA ALA A 67 6.54 -13.80 0.17
C ALA A 67 6.29 -14.95 -0.82
N ILE A 68 7.33 -15.68 -1.22
CA ILE A 68 7.22 -16.78 -2.18
C ILE A 68 7.43 -18.12 -1.47
N SER A 69 6.52 -19.08 -1.72
CA SER A 69 6.64 -20.46 -1.24
C SER A 69 7.58 -21.32 -2.10
N LYS A 70 7.93 -22.51 -1.62
CA LYS A 70 8.74 -23.50 -2.33
C LYS A 70 8.13 -23.90 -3.68
N ASP A 71 6.83 -24.03 -3.74
CA ASP A 71 6.05 -24.34 -4.94
C ASP A 71 5.66 -23.09 -5.76
N ARG A 72 6.41 -21.97 -5.57
CA ARG A 72 6.33 -20.72 -6.34
C ARG A 72 4.96 -20.03 -6.28
N LYS A 73 4.23 -20.20 -5.21
CA LYS A 73 3.01 -19.43 -4.95
C LYS A 73 3.34 -18.14 -4.20
N VAL A 74 2.61 -17.08 -4.50
CA VAL A 74 2.69 -15.80 -3.77
C VAL A 74 1.82 -15.93 -2.52
N ILE A 75 2.45 -15.90 -1.35
CA ILE A 75 1.84 -16.07 -0.03
C ILE A 75 1.70 -14.69 0.64
N VAL A 76 0.53 -14.41 1.19
CA VAL A 76 0.28 -13.15 1.92
C VAL A 76 0.84 -13.27 3.34
N THR A 77 1.92 -12.52 3.62
CA THR A 77 2.65 -12.59 4.89
C THR A 77 3.68 -11.46 4.98
N HIS A 78 3.86 -10.88 6.16
CA HIS A 78 4.87 -9.83 6.38
C HIS A 78 6.29 -10.41 6.49
N GLU A 79 6.50 -11.35 7.41
CA GLU A 79 7.79 -12.03 7.49
C GLU A 79 7.81 -13.22 6.51
N PRO A 80 8.93 -13.47 5.81
CA PRO A 80 9.11 -14.67 4.98
C PRO A 80 9.37 -15.94 5.83
N TRP A 81 8.85 -15.96 7.07
CA TRP A 81 8.84 -17.10 8.01
C TRP A 81 7.59 -17.07 8.90
N PHE A 82 7.43 -18.07 9.74
CA PHE A 82 6.40 -18.08 10.79
C PHE A 82 6.92 -17.39 12.05
N ASN A 83 6.49 -16.15 12.27
CA ASN A 83 6.89 -15.32 13.40
C ASN A 83 6.37 -15.91 14.72
N HIS A 84 7.26 -16.08 15.69
CA HIS A 84 6.99 -16.69 17.00
C HIS A 84 5.93 -15.95 17.83
N HIS A 85 5.75 -14.64 17.62
CA HIS A 85 4.76 -13.86 18.39
C HIS A 85 3.31 -14.26 18.09
N ILE A 86 3.01 -14.69 16.85
CA ILE A 86 1.63 -14.90 16.38
C ILE A 86 1.38 -16.32 15.85
N SER A 87 2.42 -17.13 15.63
CA SER A 87 2.29 -18.41 14.93
C SER A 87 2.25 -19.61 15.89
N SER A 88 1.48 -20.62 15.50
CA SER A 88 1.46 -21.94 16.14
C SER A 88 1.63 -23.05 15.10
N HIS A 89 2.23 -24.13 15.53
CA HIS A 89 2.35 -25.37 14.77
C HIS A 89 0.99 -26.00 14.45
N PRO A 90 0.94 -26.99 13.55
CA PRO A 90 -0.30 -27.70 13.21
C PRO A 90 -0.95 -28.41 14.42
N ASP A 91 -0.18 -28.80 15.44
CA ASP A 91 -0.66 -29.39 16.67
C ASP A 91 -1.15 -28.37 17.71
N GLY A 92 -1.01 -27.05 17.41
CA GLY A 92 -1.42 -25.95 18.28
C GLY A 92 -0.34 -25.44 19.23
N THR A 93 0.84 -26.07 19.30
CA THR A 93 1.95 -25.56 20.11
C THR A 93 2.51 -24.26 19.51
N PRO A 94 2.93 -23.29 20.36
CA PRO A 94 3.54 -22.07 19.85
C PRO A 94 4.83 -22.32 19.07
N VAL A 95 5.03 -21.62 17.95
CA VAL A 95 6.36 -21.48 17.34
C VAL A 95 7.22 -20.65 18.29
N THR A 96 8.44 -21.12 18.59
CA THR A 96 9.38 -20.41 19.47
C THR A 96 10.32 -19.49 18.69
N GLU A 97 10.95 -18.53 19.37
CA GLU A 97 11.91 -17.60 18.76
C GLU A 97 13.14 -18.35 18.22
N GLU A 98 13.58 -19.41 18.94
CA GLU A 98 14.76 -20.20 18.57
C GLU A 98 14.53 -21.02 17.29
N GLU A 99 13.27 -21.39 17.01
CA GLU A 99 12.96 -22.26 15.88
C GLU A 99 12.34 -21.56 14.68
N GLU A 100 11.86 -20.31 14.81
CA GLU A 100 11.09 -19.63 13.74
C GLU A 100 11.82 -19.59 12.39
N MET A 101 13.16 -19.49 12.41
CA MET A 101 13.98 -19.53 11.20
C MET A 101 14.03 -20.90 10.51
N ASN A 102 13.52 -21.97 11.14
CA ASN A 102 13.37 -23.28 10.51
C ASN A 102 12.12 -23.34 9.61
N PHE A 103 11.21 -22.40 9.77
CA PHE A 103 9.93 -22.35 9.07
C PHE A 103 9.88 -21.20 8.06
N LEU A 104 10.88 -21.17 7.15
CA LEU A 104 10.92 -20.20 6.06
C LEU A 104 9.85 -20.53 5.02
N ILE A 105 9.04 -19.54 4.64
CA ILE A 105 8.00 -19.65 3.59
C ILE A 105 8.62 -20.18 2.28
N TYR A 106 9.82 -19.73 1.94
CA TYR A 106 10.53 -20.11 0.72
C TYR A 106 10.89 -21.61 0.65
N ASN A 107 10.95 -22.28 1.81
CA ASN A 107 11.29 -23.71 1.92
C ASN A 107 10.06 -24.62 2.09
N MET A 108 8.85 -24.05 2.17
CA MET A 108 7.60 -24.78 2.42
C MET A 108 6.65 -24.65 1.23
N THR A 109 5.94 -25.72 0.92
CA THR A 109 4.82 -25.69 -0.03
C THR A 109 3.62 -24.99 0.58
N TYR A 110 2.72 -24.47 -0.25
CA TYR A 110 1.50 -23.81 0.25
C TYR A 110 0.64 -24.74 1.11
N GLU A 111 0.57 -26.02 0.77
CA GLU A 111 -0.17 -27.01 1.56
C GLU A 111 0.45 -27.24 2.96
N GLU A 112 1.76 -27.10 3.11
CA GLU A 112 2.42 -27.12 4.42
C GLU A 112 2.16 -25.82 5.18
N ILE A 113 2.23 -24.66 4.52
CA ILE A 113 2.00 -23.34 5.10
C ILE A 113 0.59 -23.24 5.69
N LYS A 114 -0.45 -23.72 4.99
CA LYS A 114 -1.84 -23.69 5.46
C LYS A 114 -2.11 -24.47 6.75
N LYS A 115 -1.22 -25.36 7.16
CA LYS A 115 -1.38 -26.13 8.38
C LYS A 115 -1.05 -25.33 9.65
N PHE A 116 -0.26 -24.26 9.53
CA PHE A 116 0.10 -23.41 10.65
C PHE A 116 -1.02 -22.44 10.96
N ASP A 117 -1.23 -22.19 12.26
CA ASP A 117 -2.16 -21.18 12.73
C ASP A 117 -1.42 -19.87 13.01
N VAL A 118 -1.95 -18.75 12.52
CA VAL A 118 -1.35 -17.42 12.68
C VAL A 118 -2.27 -16.42 13.36
N GLY A 119 -3.26 -16.89 14.11
CA GLY A 119 -4.21 -15.96 14.71
C GLY A 119 -4.83 -16.36 16.03
N SER A 120 -4.85 -17.64 16.43
CA SER A 120 -5.47 -18.08 17.70
C SER A 120 -4.76 -17.49 18.94
N ARG A 121 -3.47 -17.15 18.84
CA ARG A 121 -2.69 -16.59 19.95
C ARG A 121 -2.92 -15.09 20.14
N GLY A 122 -3.53 -14.41 19.16
CA GLY A 122 -3.58 -12.95 19.11
C GLY A 122 -2.18 -12.36 18.83
N ASN A 123 -2.06 -11.04 18.96
CA ASN A 123 -0.82 -10.31 18.73
C ASN A 123 -0.51 -9.42 19.95
N PRO A 124 0.64 -9.61 20.64
CA PRO A 124 1.00 -8.80 21.83
C PRO A 124 1.07 -7.29 21.56
N LYS A 125 1.34 -6.88 20.31
CA LYS A 125 1.35 -5.47 19.89
C LYS A 125 -0.07 -4.88 19.77
N PHE A 126 -1.09 -5.73 19.68
CA PHE A 126 -2.49 -5.35 19.52
C PHE A 126 -3.37 -6.07 20.55
N PRO A 127 -3.34 -5.69 21.84
CA PRO A 127 -4.00 -6.42 22.91
C PRO A 127 -5.54 -6.44 22.78
N THR A 128 -6.11 -5.57 21.96
CA THR A 128 -7.56 -5.54 21.65
C THR A 128 -7.93 -6.30 20.37
N GLN A 129 -6.94 -6.84 19.65
CA GLN A 129 -7.18 -7.67 18.47
C GLN A 129 -7.93 -8.94 18.89
N GLN A 130 -8.98 -9.29 18.16
CA GLN A 130 -9.74 -10.51 18.40
C GLN A 130 -8.96 -11.72 17.87
N PRO A 131 -8.54 -12.67 18.71
CA PRO A 131 -7.91 -13.92 18.26
C PRO A 131 -8.87 -14.73 17.38
N LEU A 132 -8.34 -15.31 16.30
CA LEU A 132 -9.11 -16.15 15.39
C LEU A 132 -8.20 -17.19 14.74
N LYS A 133 -8.55 -18.47 14.80
CA LYS A 133 -7.81 -19.52 14.09
C LYS A 133 -7.83 -19.25 12.57
N THR A 134 -6.66 -19.09 11.99
CA THR A 134 -6.52 -18.77 10.56
C THR A 134 -5.12 -19.11 10.07
N PHE A 135 -4.90 -19.02 8.76
CA PHE A 135 -3.62 -19.33 8.12
C PHE A 135 -3.21 -18.23 7.14
N LYS A 136 -1.95 -18.28 6.65
CA LYS A 136 -1.43 -17.38 5.61
C LYS A 136 -1.99 -17.80 4.25
N PRO A 137 -2.89 -17.00 3.60
CA PRO A 137 -3.46 -17.35 2.31
C PRO A 137 -2.47 -17.11 1.17
N SER A 138 -2.74 -17.71 0.00
CA SER A 138 -2.13 -17.23 -1.25
C SER A 138 -2.77 -15.91 -1.68
N LEU A 139 -2.04 -15.11 -2.46
CA LEU A 139 -2.58 -13.88 -3.05
C LEU A 139 -3.84 -14.18 -3.88
N VAL A 140 -3.83 -15.27 -4.63
CA VAL A 140 -4.96 -15.68 -5.47
C VAL A 140 -6.20 -16.00 -4.63
N ASP A 141 -6.05 -16.78 -3.56
CA ASP A 141 -7.16 -17.12 -2.67
C ASP A 141 -7.70 -15.90 -1.93
N MET A 142 -6.80 -15.00 -1.50
CA MET A 142 -7.18 -13.78 -0.80
C MET A 142 -7.96 -12.83 -1.72
N VAL A 143 -7.46 -12.55 -2.93
CA VAL A 143 -8.17 -11.68 -3.90
C VAL A 143 -9.53 -12.26 -4.25
N LYS A 144 -9.60 -13.59 -4.49
CA LYS A 144 -10.88 -14.24 -4.75
C LYS A 144 -11.87 -14.04 -3.59
N ALA A 145 -11.43 -14.26 -2.35
CA ALA A 145 -12.30 -14.10 -1.17
C ALA A 145 -12.81 -12.65 -1.00
N VAL A 146 -11.93 -11.67 -1.27
CA VAL A 146 -12.27 -10.23 -1.25
C VAL A 146 -13.29 -9.90 -2.34
N ASP A 147 -13.08 -10.37 -3.56
CA ASP A 147 -13.97 -10.12 -4.69
C ASP A 147 -15.34 -10.79 -4.49
N ASP A 148 -15.38 -12.05 -4.05
CA ASP A 148 -16.60 -12.76 -3.71
C ASP A 148 -17.39 -12.02 -2.60
N TYR A 149 -16.69 -11.51 -1.58
CA TYR A 149 -17.32 -10.71 -0.51
C TYR A 149 -17.93 -9.42 -1.05
N CYS A 150 -17.19 -8.69 -1.90
CA CYS A 150 -17.68 -7.44 -2.49
C CYS A 150 -18.91 -7.68 -3.37
N GLU A 151 -18.92 -8.73 -4.17
CA GLU A 151 -20.07 -9.10 -5.00
C GLU A 151 -21.29 -9.45 -4.15
N LYS A 152 -21.12 -10.30 -3.12
CA LYS A 152 -22.19 -10.70 -2.20
C LYS A 152 -22.80 -9.51 -1.45
N HIS A 153 -21.99 -8.51 -1.08
CA HIS A 153 -22.41 -7.36 -0.28
C HIS A 153 -22.67 -6.09 -1.13
N HIS A 154 -22.68 -6.21 -2.47
CA HIS A 154 -22.87 -5.09 -3.41
C HIS A 154 -21.94 -3.91 -3.14
N ARG A 155 -20.71 -4.20 -2.72
CA ARG A 155 -19.65 -3.23 -2.44
C ARG A 155 -18.73 -3.06 -3.64
N ALA A 156 -18.25 -1.84 -3.88
CA ALA A 156 -17.17 -1.60 -4.84
C ALA A 156 -15.91 -2.41 -4.43
N LYS A 157 -15.28 -3.05 -5.42
CA LYS A 157 -14.03 -3.79 -5.21
C LYS A 157 -12.90 -2.82 -4.82
N PRO A 158 -12.10 -3.13 -3.79
CA PRO A 158 -10.99 -2.28 -3.37
C PRO A 158 -9.82 -2.36 -4.36
N ASN A 159 -8.90 -1.39 -4.25
CA ASN A 159 -7.55 -1.54 -4.78
C ASN A 159 -6.70 -2.39 -3.82
N PHE A 160 -5.51 -2.79 -4.29
CA PHE A 160 -4.52 -3.52 -3.51
C PHE A 160 -3.18 -2.79 -3.54
N ASP A 161 -2.57 -2.60 -2.38
CA ASP A 161 -1.21 -2.11 -2.21
C ASP A 161 -0.35 -3.27 -1.72
N ILE A 162 0.52 -3.80 -2.59
CA ILE A 162 1.20 -5.08 -2.38
C ILE A 162 2.68 -4.85 -2.12
N GLU A 163 3.12 -5.05 -0.88
CA GLU A 163 4.54 -4.98 -0.54
C GLU A 163 5.28 -6.28 -0.90
N VAL A 164 6.30 -6.16 -1.74
CA VAL A 164 7.23 -7.25 -2.05
C VAL A 164 8.32 -7.27 -0.99
N LYS A 165 8.16 -8.12 0.03
CA LYS A 165 9.05 -8.21 1.21
C LYS A 165 10.38 -8.82 0.86
N SER A 166 11.40 -7.99 0.68
CA SER A 166 12.75 -8.39 0.31
C SER A 166 13.80 -7.48 0.90
N GLN A 167 15.01 -8.00 0.95
CA GLN A 167 16.26 -7.26 1.19
C GLN A 167 17.44 -8.09 0.65
N PRO A 168 18.59 -7.48 0.32
CA PRO A 168 19.70 -8.17 -0.33
C PRO A 168 20.14 -9.47 0.35
N ASP A 169 20.17 -9.48 1.69
CA ASP A 169 20.58 -10.67 2.46
C ASP A 169 19.61 -11.86 2.38
N TYR A 170 18.39 -11.65 1.86
CA TYR A 170 17.36 -12.69 1.71
C TYR A 170 17.45 -13.43 0.40
N TYR A 171 18.09 -12.87 -0.64
CA TYR A 171 18.09 -13.42 -2.00
C TYR A 171 18.65 -14.83 -2.03
N GLY A 172 17.87 -15.76 -2.63
CA GLY A 172 18.19 -17.18 -2.73
C GLY A 172 18.17 -17.97 -1.41
N LYS A 173 17.82 -17.33 -0.28
CA LYS A 173 17.76 -17.95 1.04
C LYS A 173 16.34 -17.92 1.63
N LYS A 174 15.78 -16.73 1.79
CA LYS A 174 14.43 -16.49 2.34
C LYS A 174 13.45 -16.02 1.26
N THR A 175 13.96 -15.46 0.18
CA THR A 175 13.20 -15.00 -0.99
C THR A 175 13.93 -15.39 -2.27
N PRO A 176 13.24 -15.47 -3.43
CA PRO A 176 13.92 -15.53 -4.72
C PRO A 176 14.82 -14.31 -4.96
N PRO A 177 15.73 -14.37 -5.94
CA PRO A 177 16.35 -13.16 -6.49
C PRO A 177 15.30 -12.19 -7.03
N PRO A 178 15.58 -10.86 -7.03
CA PRO A 178 14.59 -9.81 -7.37
C PRO A 178 13.84 -10.06 -8.69
N ALA A 179 14.54 -10.42 -9.75
CA ALA A 179 13.94 -10.66 -11.07
C ALA A 179 12.89 -11.77 -11.07
N GLU A 180 13.20 -12.91 -10.44
CA GLU A 180 12.25 -14.03 -10.28
C GLU A 180 11.10 -13.66 -9.36
N TYR A 181 11.40 -12.97 -8.25
CA TYR A 181 10.38 -12.58 -7.28
C TYR A 181 9.32 -11.69 -7.93
N VAL A 182 9.74 -10.61 -8.58
CA VAL A 182 8.83 -9.69 -9.26
C VAL A 182 8.04 -10.40 -10.36
N GLN A 183 8.67 -11.27 -11.16
CA GLN A 183 7.99 -12.06 -12.18
C GLN A 183 6.85 -12.90 -11.59
N LEU A 184 7.08 -13.59 -10.45
CA LEU A 184 6.06 -14.41 -9.78
C LEU A 184 4.90 -13.57 -9.26
N VAL A 185 5.20 -12.40 -8.64
CA VAL A 185 4.16 -11.47 -8.17
C VAL A 185 3.33 -10.96 -9.34
N LEU A 186 3.95 -10.52 -10.44
CA LEU A 186 3.24 -10.06 -11.63
C LEU A 186 2.37 -11.14 -12.28
N GLN A 187 2.83 -12.40 -12.28
CA GLN A 187 2.03 -13.54 -12.75
C GLN A 187 0.79 -13.76 -11.88
N ALA A 188 0.92 -13.68 -10.55
CA ALA A 188 -0.21 -13.81 -9.63
C ALA A 188 -1.19 -12.63 -9.78
N VAL A 189 -0.70 -11.40 -9.93
CA VAL A 189 -1.51 -10.21 -10.24
C VAL A 189 -2.28 -10.39 -11.55
N ALA A 190 -1.64 -10.91 -12.59
CA ALA A 190 -2.30 -11.20 -13.87
C ALA A 190 -3.36 -12.30 -13.74
N GLN A 191 -3.06 -13.38 -13.00
CA GLN A 191 -3.98 -14.49 -12.76
C GLN A 191 -5.26 -14.04 -12.04
N THR A 192 -5.15 -13.06 -11.12
CA THR A 192 -6.29 -12.52 -10.36
C THR A 192 -7.06 -11.43 -11.10
N GLY A 193 -6.51 -10.88 -12.18
CA GLY A 193 -7.14 -9.80 -12.96
C GLY A 193 -7.14 -8.44 -12.26
N ILE A 194 -6.24 -8.22 -11.28
CA ILE A 194 -6.20 -6.97 -10.49
C ILE A 194 -5.21 -5.93 -11.02
N GLN A 195 -4.62 -6.11 -12.22
CA GLN A 195 -3.56 -5.25 -12.75
C GLN A 195 -3.92 -3.75 -12.73
N ASN A 196 -5.19 -3.42 -12.99
CA ASN A 196 -5.68 -2.04 -13.04
C ASN A 196 -6.13 -1.49 -11.67
N ARG A 197 -6.04 -2.29 -10.62
CA ARG A 197 -6.42 -1.91 -9.26
C ARG A 197 -5.42 -2.39 -8.21
N CYS A 198 -4.14 -2.44 -8.58
CA CYS A 198 -3.05 -2.64 -7.63
C CYS A 198 -1.89 -1.71 -7.92
N ASN A 199 -1.13 -1.42 -6.89
CA ASN A 199 0.23 -0.91 -6.94
C ASN A 199 1.15 -1.89 -6.22
N LEU A 200 2.44 -1.85 -6.58
CA LEU A 200 3.47 -2.61 -5.89
C LEU A 200 4.34 -1.65 -5.10
N GLN A 201 4.69 -2.04 -3.87
CA GLN A 201 5.56 -1.26 -3.01
C GLN A 201 6.74 -2.09 -2.48
N ALA A 202 7.84 -1.42 -2.17
CA ALA A 202 9.00 -2.04 -1.55
C ALA A 202 9.93 -1.01 -0.89
N PHE A 203 10.71 -1.46 0.10
CA PHE A 203 11.90 -0.78 0.60
C PHE A 203 13.13 -1.12 -0.23
N ASP A 204 13.19 -2.34 -0.78
CA ASP A 204 14.33 -2.86 -1.53
C ASP A 204 14.42 -2.22 -2.90
N LEU A 205 15.50 -1.45 -3.14
CA LEU A 205 15.71 -0.73 -4.39
C LEU A 205 15.80 -1.67 -5.59
N ASN A 206 16.40 -2.87 -5.42
CA ASN A 206 16.49 -3.83 -6.52
C ASN A 206 15.12 -4.39 -6.91
N ILE A 207 14.20 -4.52 -5.96
CA ILE A 207 12.80 -4.88 -6.24
C ILE A 207 12.10 -3.74 -7.01
N LEU A 208 12.27 -2.48 -6.57
CA LEU A 208 11.68 -1.33 -7.26
C LEU A 208 12.16 -1.22 -8.71
N GLU A 209 13.46 -1.37 -8.96
CA GLU A 209 14.04 -1.37 -10.30
C GLU A 209 13.51 -2.53 -11.16
N GLU A 210 13.36 -3.73 -10.58
CA GLU A 210 12.81 -4.87 -11.29
C GLU A 210 11.32 -4.71 -11.61
N ILE A 211 10.53 -4.12 -10.71
CA ILE A 211 9.11 -3.80 -10.99
C ILE A 211 9.04 -2.81 -12.17
N HIS A 212 9.83 -1.74 -12.13
CA HIS A 212 9.86 -0.75 -13.19
C HIS A 212 10.29 -1.36 -14.54
N ARG A 213 11.29 -2.23 -14.53
CA ARG A 213 11.80 -2.89 -15.74
C ARG A 213 10.80 -3.88 -16.34
N GLN A 214 10.12 -4.70 -15.51
CA GLN A 214 9.23 -5.78 -15.97
C GLN A 214 7.81 -5.30 -16.26
N ALA A 215 7.32 -4.28 -15.54
CA ALA A 215 5.96 -3.76 -15.63
C ALA A 215 5.92 -2.22 -15.52
N PRO A 216 6.47 -1.48 -16.51
CA PRO A 216 6.61 -0.02 -16.44
C PRO A 216 5.27 0.74 -16.33
N SER A 217 4.16 0.08 -16.61
CA SER A 217 2.81 0.66 -16.50
C SER A 217 2.16 0.48 -15.12
N ILE A 218 2.73 -0.39 -14.25
CA ILE A 218 2.19 -0.58 -12.91
C ILE A 218 2.56 0.60 -12.01
N THR A 219 1.66 1.00 -11.13
CA THR A 219 1.95 2.03 -10.13
C THR A 219 2.95 1.48 -9.11
N VAL A 220 4.01 2.24 -8.85
CA VAL A 220 5.04 1.90 -7.86
C VAL A 220 4.98 2.86 -6.69
N ALA A 221 4.96 2.32 -5.47
CA ALA A 221 5.14 3.06 -4.24
C ALA A 221 6.51 2.75 -3.63
N TYR A 222 7.26 3.81 -3.33
CA TYR A 222 8.58 3.71 -2.70
C TYR A 222 8.44 3.89 -1.19
N LEU A 223 8.66 2.82 -0.43
CA LEU A 223 8.61 2.80 1.04
C LEU A 223 9.88 3.42 1.65
N ILE A 224 9.71 4.33 2.60
CA ILE A 224 10.81 5.06 3.24
C ILE A 224 10.69 5.01 4.76
N GLU A 225 11.81 4.67 5.40
CA GLU A 225 11.96 4.69 6.87
C GLU A 225 13.24 5.42 7.32
N ASN A 226 14.12 5.78 6.37
CA ASN A 226 15.35 6.51 6.66
C ASN A 226 15.09 8.02 6.80
N THR A 227 16.11 8.76 7.25
CA THR A 227 16.05 10.22 7.48
C THR A 227 16.62 11.04 6.34
N ASP A 228 16.97 10.42 5.21
CA ASP A 228 17.43 11.14 4.02
C ASP A 228 16.30 11.99 3.45
N SER A 229 16.62 13.08 2.80
CA SER A 229 15.64 13.95 2.15
C SER A 229 14.90 13.19 1.02
N PRO A 230 13.69 13.63 0.64
CA PRO A 230 13.01 13.05 -0.51
C PRO A 230 13.84 13.04 -1.79
N ASP A 231 14.63 14.08 -2.05
CA ASP A 231 15.47 14.17 -3.24
C ASP A 231 16.60 13.14 -3.20
N GLU A 232 17.32 13.02 -2.08
CA GLU A 232 18.34 11.97 -1.89
C GLU A 232 17.77 10.57 -2.04
N ASN A 233 16.56 10.33 -1.55
CA ASN A 233 15.89 9.02 -1.73
C ASN A 233 15.50 8.78 -3.20
N LEU A 234 14.96 9.79 -3.89
CA LEU A 234 14.57 9.66 -5.30
C LEU A 234 15.78 9.47 -6.23
N GLU A 235 16.96 9.98 -5.87
CA GLU A 235 18.20 9.77 -6.62
C GLU A 235 18.75 8.34 -6.55
N LYS A 236 18.26 7.51 -5.59
CA LYS A 236 18.69 6.11 -5.43
C LYS A 236 18.03 5.15 -6.42
N ILE A 237 17.00 5.59 -7.14
CA ILE A 237 16.27 4.78 -8.14
C ILE A 237 16.33 5.46 -9.51
N SER A 238 16.33 4.65 -10.59
CA SER A 238 16.51 5.13 -11.97
C SER A 238 15.24 5.74 -12.59
N PHE A 239 14.11 5.69 -11.90
CA PHE A 239 12.81 6.15 -12.39
C PHE A 239 12.09 7.00 -11.33
N LYS A 240 11.02 7.68 -11.75
CA LYS A 240 10.16 8.43 -10.83
C LYS A 240 8.99 7.56 -10.36
N PRO A 241 8.90 7.23 -9.05
CA PRO A 241 7.76 6.48 -8.50
C PRO A 241 6.49 7.35 -8.54
N GLN A 242 5.33 6.73 -8.63
CA GLN A 242 4.06 7.44 -8.58
C GLN A 242 3.63 7.77 -7.15
N ILE A 243 4.12 7.00 -6.18
CA ILE A 243 3.80 7.15 -4.76
C ILE A 243 5.11 7.15 -3.96
N TYR A 244 5.25 8.11 -3.04
CA TYR A 244 6.25 8.13 -1.98
C TYR A 244 5.55 7.76 -0.69
N SER A 245 5.95 6.66 -0.06
CA SER A 245 5.25 6.07 1.09
C SER A 245 6.17 6.03 2.32
N PRO A 246 6.29 7.16 3.06
CA PRO A 246 7.23 7.26 4.18
C PRO A 246 6.59 6.90 5.51
N TYR A 247 7.44 6.58 6.50
CA TYR A 247 7.03 6.62 7.89
C TYR A 247 6.48 8.01 8.24
N PHE A 248 5.28 8.08 8.81
CA PHE A 248 4.51 9.33 8.90
C PHE A 248 5.20 10.45 9.69
N LEU A 249 6.07 10.13 10.66
CA LEU A 249 6.83 11.13 11.42
C LEU A 249 7.90 11.87 10.60
N LEU A 250 8.23 11.38 9.41
CA LEU A 250 9.17 12.05 8.49
C LEU A 250 8.49 13.16 7.68
N LEU A 251 7.17 13.33 7.80
CA LEU A 251 6.39 14.25 6.99
C LEU A 251 6.11 15.58 7.69
N ASN A 252 6.18 16.63 6.88
CA ASN A 252 5.62 17.94 7.13
C ASN A 252 5.08 18.52 5.82
N LYS A 253 4.39 19.66 5.90
CA LYS A 253 3.79 20.27 4.71
C LYS A 253 4.80 20.62 3.62
N VAL A 254 6.02 21.03 3.96
CA VAL A 254 7.06 21.39 2.98
C VAL A 254 7.49 20.18 2.18
N VAL A 255 7.69 19.03 2.83
CA VAL A 255 8.02 17.75 2.19
C VAL A 255 6.92 17.35 1.20
N ILE A 256 5.66 17.42 1.63
CA ILE A 256 4.50 17.04 0.80
C ILE A 256 4.37 17.95 -0.42
N ASP A 257 4.45 19.27 -0.23
CA ASP A 257 4.36 20.23 -1.33
C ASP A 257 5.50 20.01 -2.34
N GLY A 258 6.72 19.69 -1.87
CA GLY A 258 7.85 19.35 -2.73
C GLY A 258 7.64 18.08 -3.57
N LEU A 259 7.05 17.04 -2.99
CA LEU A 259 6.70 15.80 -3.69
C LEU A 259 5.55 16.02 -4.68
N HIS A 260 4.52 16.78 -4.29
CA HIS A 260 3.41 17.14 -5.16
C HIS A 260 3.86 17.99 -6.37
N ALA A 261 4.82 18.89 -6.18
CA ALA A 261 5.41 19.65 -7.28
C ALA A 261 6.10 18.75 -8.32
N LYS A 262 6.57 17.56 -7.91
CA LYS A 262 7.12 16.52 -8.79
C LYS A 262 6.04 15.56 -9.35
N ASN A 263 4.74 15.77 -9.07
CA ASN A 263 3.62 14.89 -9.37
C ASN A 263 3.79 13.48 -8.74
N ILE A 264 4.26 13.42 -7.50
CA ILE A 264 4.38 12.21 -6.70
C ILE A 264 3.34 12.30 -5.57
N LYS A 265 2.50 11.26 -5.42
CA LYS A 265 1.55 11.15 -4.31
C LYS A 265 2.29 10.79 -3.02
N VAL A 266 1.72 11.18 -1.87
CA VAL A 266 2.27 10.88 -0.55
C VAL A 266 1.25 10.08 0.25
N ILE A 267 1.61 8.83 0.59
CA ILE A 267 0.75 7.91 1.37
C ILE A 267 1.60 7.35 2.52
N PRO A 268 1.52 7.95 3.72
CA PRO A 268 2.31 7.53 4.87
C PRO A 268 1.77 6.29 5.57
N TRP A 269 2.66 5.61 6.30
CA TRP A 269 2.42 4.46 7.18
C TRP A 269 3.12 4.65 8.53
N THR A 270 2.73 4.02 9.65
CA THR A 270 1.39 3.54 9.88
C THR A 270 0.71 4.55 10.81
N VAL A 271 -0.38 5.14 10.37
CA VAL A 271 -1.07 6.23 11.09
C VAL A 271 -2.28 5.65 11.79
N ASN A 272 -2.21 5.54 13.12
CA ASN A 272 -3.19 4.79 13.89
C ASN A 272 -4.11 5.64 14.76
N GLU A 273 -3.68 6.82 15.18
CA GLU A 273 -4.46 7.68 16.08
C GLU A 273 -5.26 8.73 15.29
N LYS A 274 -6.50 8.99 15.70
CA LYS A 274 -7.40 9.95 15.03
C LYS A 274 -6.77 11.33 14.85
N GLU A 275 -6.06 11.82 15.88
CA GLU A 275 -5.38 13.11 15.81
C GLU A 275 -4.24 13.13 14.81
N GLN A 276 -3.51 12.01 14.70
CA GLN A 276 -2.46 11.85 13.68
C GLN A 276 -3.08 11.80 12.28
N MET A 277 -4.17 11.04 12.07
CA MET A 277 -4.89 11.00 10.78
C MET A 277 -5.35 12.40 10.37
N LYS A 278 -5.96 13.14 11.29
CA LYS A 278 -6.40 14.52 11.06
C LYS A 278 -5.22 15.42 10.65
N TYR A 279 -4.12 15.35 11.38
CA TYR A 279 -2.91 16.12 11.04
C TYR A 279 -2.36 15.77 9.66
N MET A 280 -2.26 14.49 9.30
CA MET A 280 -1.80 14.07 7.98
C MET A 280 -2.71 14.62 6.86
N ILE A 281 -4.03 14.60 7.07
CA ILE A 281 -4.98 15.19 6.11
C ILE A 281 -4.77 16.71 5.99
N GLU A 282 -4.61 17.40 7.11
CA GLU A 282 -4.41 18.86 7.15
C GLU A 282 -3.12 19.30 6.42
N ILE A 283 -2.04 18.52 6.53
CA ILE A 283 -0.80 18.81 5.81
C ILE A 283 -0.81 18.35 4.35
N GLY A 284 -1.86 17.62 3.93
CA GLY A 284 -2.19 17.40 2.52
C GLY A 284 -1.72 16.07 1.93
N VAL A 285 -1.59 14.98 2.70
CA VAL A 285 -1.30 13.63 2.15
C VAL A 285 -2.42 13.14 1.22
N ASP A 286 -2.12 12.22 0.32
CA ASP A 286 -3.08 11.68 -0.67
C ASP A 286 -3.83 10.45 -0.17
N GLY A 287 -3.36 9.85 0.92
CA GLY A 287 -3.93 8.68 1.57
C GLY A 287 -3.22 8.37 2.87
N ILE A 288 -3.66 7.33 3.58
CA ILE A 288 -3.11 6.87 4.84
C ILE A 288 -3.20 5.36 4.92
N ILE A 289 -2.11 4.70 5.37
CA ILE A 289 -2.09 3.29 5.75
C ILE A 289 -2.29 3.18 7.25
N THR A 290 -3.33 2.42 7.70
CA THR A 290 -3.69 2.29 9.13
C THR A 290 -4.00 0.86 9.55
N ASP A 291 -3.57 0.47 10.76
CA ASP A 291 -3.96 -0.78 11.42
C ASP A 291 -5.43 -0.78 11.89
N PHE A 292 -6.03 0.40 12.04
CA PHE A 292 -7.33 0.60 12.65
C PHE A 292 -8.33 1.28 11.70
N PRO A 293 -8.82 0.60 10.65
CA PRO A 293 -9.80 1.19 9.72
C PRO A 293 -11.11 1.62 10.39
N ASN A 294 -11.40 1.13 11.60
CA ASN A 294 -12.53 1.56 12.41
C ASN A 294 -12.36 2.95 13.05
N ARG A 295 -11.21 3.60 12.87
CA ARG A 295 -10.92 4.96 13.35
C ARG A 295 -11.05 6.03 12.25
N ILE A 296 -11.26 5.59 11.01
CA ILE A 296 -11.49 6.45 9.84
C ILE A 296 -12.77 7.28 10.01
#